data_9bfc41dad6cfc80ecad572a4492a58fa
#
_entry.id   9bfc41dad6cfc80ecad572a4492a58fa
#
_cell.length_a   1.000
_cell.length_b   1.000
_cell.length_c   1.000
_cell.angle_alpha   90.00
_cell.angle_beta   90.00
_cell.angle_gamma   90.00
#
_symmetry.space_group_name_H-M   'P 1'
#
loop_
_entity.id
_entity.type
_entity.pdbx_description
1 polymer ?
#
loop_
_entity_poly.entity_id
_entity_poly.type
_entity_poly.pdbx_seq_one_letter_code
_entity_poly.pdbx_strand_id
1 'polypeptide(L)'
;MKFSKLQLAVAAVATMGALLAAPAHAGKTLDAIKARGQLVCGVNTGLAGFAAADSTGKWSGLDIDACKALAAATLGDAEKVKYVPLTAQQRFTALQSGEIDVLARNTTFTLTRDASLGLTMTVVNFYDGQGFMVPTRTKMKSAMQLKGQTVCVQSGTTTEKNLTDFSKANNLNIKPVVFEKVEAATSAYFAGRCIAYTTDASGLSSVRSKEAKDPKEHLILPELISKEPLGPMVRRGDDEWFSIVKWVMYG
;
A
#
# COMPACT_ATOMS: atom_id res chain seq x y z
N MET A 1 50.69 -34.70 30.01
CA MET A 1 49.74 -35.03 28.98
C MET A 1 50.05 -34.17 27.76
N LYS A 2 50.49 -34.80 26.64
CA LYS A 2 50.82 -34.07 25.39
C LYS A 2 49.55 -34.04 24.54
N PHE A 3 48.88 -32.91 24.44
CA PHE A 3 47.79 -32.74 23.49
C PHE A 3 48.32 -32.80 22.05
N SER A 4 47.69 -33.61 21.19
CA SER A 4 48.10 -33.73 19.80
C SER A 4 47.87 -32.45 19.04
N LYS A 5 48.74 -32.14 18.06
CA LYS A 5 48.62 -30.94 17.20
C LYS A 5 47.26 -30.88 16.49
N LEU A 6 46.59 -32.02 16.32
CA LEU A 6 45.27 -32.12 15.73
C LEU A 6 44.15 -31.57 16.63
N GLN A 7 44.27 -31.77 17.95
CA GLN A 7 43.29 -31.25 18.93
C GLN A 7 43.36 -29.71 19.10
N LEU A 8 44.58 -29.15 18.95
CA LEU A 8 44.76 -27.68 18.93
C LEU A 8 44.20 -27.04 17.66
N ALA A 9 44.28 -27.70 16.50
CA ALA A 9 43.74 -27.20 15.25
C ALA A 9 42.18 -27.19 15.23
N VAL A 10 41.53 -28.20 15.82
CA VAL A 10 40.06 -28.25 15.93
C VAL A 10 39.53 -27.22 16.89
N ALA A 11 40.21 -26.93 18.00
CA ALA A 11 39.82 -25.88 18.94
C ALA A 11 39.95 -24.47 18.33
N ALA A 12 40.95 -24.22 17.48
CA ALA A 12 41.16 -22.95 16.80
C ALA A 12 40.07 -22.67 15.73
N VAL A 13 39.61 -23.69 15.02
CA VAL A 13 38.52 -23.55 14.02
C VAL A 13 37.17 -23.31 14.70
N ALA A 14 36.89 -23.94 15.84
CA ALA A 14 35.65 -23.74 16.58
C ALA A 14 35.53 -22.31 17.19
N THR A 15 36.65 -21.72 17.63
CA THR A 15 36.67 -20.34 18.15
C THR A 15 36.57 -19.28 17.04
N MET A 16 37.03 -19.52 15.83
CA MET A 16 36.90 -18.61 14.70
C MET A 16 35.47 -18.55 14.16
N GLY A 17 34.67 -19.63 14.25
CA GLY A 17 33.26 -19.65 13.85
C GLY A 17 32.33 -18.87 14.77
N ALA A 18 32.66 -18.70 16.06
CA ALA A 18 31.84 -18.00 17.02
C ALA A 18 31.96 -16.47 16.93
N LEU A 19 33.01 -15.94 16.30
CA LEU A 19 33.25 -14.51 16.16
C LEU A 19 32.57 -13.86 14.97
N LEU A 20 31.92 -14.65 14.08
CA LEU A 20 31.22 -14.16 12.89
C LEU A 20 29.70 -14.07 13.05
N ALA A 21 29.15 -14.48 14.19
CA ALA A 21 27.76 -14.22 14.52
C ALA A 21 27.63 -12.76 14.97
N ALA A 22 27.66 -11.81 14.02
CA ALA A 22 27.19 -10.46 14.28
C ALA A 22 25.76 -10.56 14.82
N PRO A 23 25.43 -9.95 15.97
CA PRO A 23 24.05 -9.93 16.44
C PRO A 23 23.21 -9.32 15.32
N ALA A 24 22.15 -10.03 14.92
CA ALA A 24 21.13 -9.46 14.07
C ALA A 24 20.53 -8.29 14.85
N HIS A 25 20.94 -7.06 14.55
CA HIS A 25 20.36 -5.88 15.15
C HIS A 25 18.90 -5.79 14.68
N ALA A 26 17.97 -6.25 15.53
CA ALA A 26 16.59 -5.84 15.48
C ALA A 26 16.60 -4.32 15.78
N GLY A 27 15.90 -3.50 14.95
CA GLY A 27 15.82 -2.07 15.21
C GLY A 27 16.51 -1.14 14.21
N LYS A 28 17.09 -1.65 13.14
CA LYS A 28 17.84 -0.85 12.14
C LYS A 28 17.04 0.31 11.54
N THR A 29 15.72 0.19 11.42
CA THR A 29 14.88 1.25 10.82
C THR A 29 14.74 2.42 11.79
N LEU A 30 14.48 2.17 13.08
CA LEU A 30 14.37 3.24 14.09
C LEU A 30 15.69 4.00 14.23
N ASP A 31 16.82 3.30 14.28
CA ASP A 31 18.15 3.92 14.37
C ASP A 31 18.43 4.81 13.15
N ALA A 32 18.10 4.33 11.94
CA ALA A 32 18.25 5.11 10.71
C ALA A 32 17.35 6.36 10.71
N ILE A 33 16.11 6.26 11.19
CA ILE A 33 15.18 7.39 11.33
C ILE A 33 15.76 8.43 12.31
N LYS A 34 16.22 8.00 13.48
CA LYS A 34 16.83 8.88 14.49
C LYS A 34 18.10 9.55 13.99
N ALA A 35 19.00 8.80 13.36
CA ALA A 35 20.25 9.32 12.80
C ALA A 35 20.00 10.35 11.68
N ARG A 36 18.98 10.14 10.86
CA ARG A 36 18.58 11.05 9.78
C ARG A 36 17.77 12.24 10.28
N GLY A 37 17.11 12.11 11.43
CA GLY A 37 16.22 13.13 11.99
C GLY A 37 14.91 13.30 11.23
N GLN A 38 14.53 12.32 10.40
CA GLN A 38 13.33 12.39 9.53
C GLN A 38 12.80 10.99 9.24
N LEU A 39 11.47 10.80 9.30
CA LEU A 39 10.77 9.62 8.81
C LEU A 39 10.56 9.73 7.30
N VAL A 40 10.82 8.66 6.54
CA VAL A 40 10.50 8.59 5.10
C VAL A 40 9.30 7.68 4.90
N CYS A 41 8.18 8.26 4.49
CA CYS A 41 6.89 7.60 4.39
C CYS A 41 6.46 7.48 2.91
N GLY A 42 6.25 6.25 2.44
CA GLY A 42 5.70 5.98 1.11
C GLY A 42 4.18 6.16 1.12
N VAL A 43 3.67 7.03 0.24
CA VAL A 43 2.26 7.43 0.22
C VAL A 43 1.65 7.30 -1.19
N ASN A 44 0.34 7.46 -1.31
CA ASN A 44 -0.33 7.51 -2.61
C ASN A 44 0.07 8.77 -3.40
N THR A 45 0.02 8.71 -4.74
CA THR A 45 0.32 9.83 -5.63
C THR A 45 -0.72 10.95 -5.53
N GLY A 46 -1.97 10.63 -5.14
CA GLY A 46 -3.03 11.62 -4.98
C GLY A 46 -4.41 10.97 -4.78
N LEU A 47 -4.70 10.47 -3.57
CA LEU A 47 -6.02 9.93 -3.21
C LEU A 47 -6.57 10.72 -2.03
N ALA A 48 -7.53 11.62 -2.29
CA ALA A 48 -8.14 12.44 -1.25
C ALA A 48 -8.78 11.58 -0.16
N GLY A 49 -8.62 11.98 1.10
CA GLY A 49 -9.02 11.21 2.28
C GLY A 49 -7.95 10.24 2.79
N PHE A 50 -7.03 9.77 1.93
CA PHE A 50 -5.89 8.91 2.32
C PHE A 50 -4.56 9.65 2.27
N ALA A 51 -4.13 10.06 1.08
CA ALA A 51 -2.92 10.85 0.88
C ALA A 51 -3.09 11.73 -0.35
N ALA A 52 -3.22 13.03 -0.17
CA ALA A 52 -3.27 13.99 -1.26
C ALA A 52 -2.60 15.30 -0.84
N ALA A 53 -1.85 15.90 -1.75
CA ALA A 53 -1.32 17.25 -1.60
C ALA A 53 -2.33 18.25 -2.16
N ASP A 54 -2.51 19.37 -1.47
CA ASP A 54 -3.25 20.51 -1.99
C ASP A 54 -2.40 21.36 -2.96
N SER A 55 -2.96 22.44 -3.48
CA SER A 55 -2.28 23.36 -4.42
C SER A 55 -1.06 24.06 -3.81
N THR A 56 -0.91 24.08 -2.48
CA THR A 56 0.25 24.63 -1.76
C THR A 56 1.33 23.57 -1.49
N GLY A 57 1.06 22.29 -1.83
CA GLY A 57 1.94 21.16 -1.55
C GLY A 57 1.76 20.57 -0.14
N LYS A 58 0.75 21.02 0.62
CA LYS A 58 0.46 20.47 1.95
C LYS A 58 -0.30 19.14 1.82
N TRP A 59 0.26 18.09 2.41
CA TRP A 59 -0.31 16.75 2.43
C TRP A 59 -1.37 16.59 3.53
N SER A 60 -2.41 15.81 3.24
CA SER A 60 -3.49 15.49 4.19
C SER A 60 -4.12 14.13 3.90
N GLY A 61 -4.76 13.52 4.91
CA GLY A 61 -5.50 12.27 4.85
C GLY A 61 -5.00 11.22 5.84
N LEU A 62 -5.74 10.10 5.96
CA LEU A 62 -5.51 9.03 6.93
C LEU A 62 -4.07 8.49 6.92
N ASP A 63 -3.53 8.21 5.72
CA ASP A 63 -2.17 7.70 5.58
C ASP A 63 -1.12 8.76 5.96
N ILE A 64 -1.41 10.04 5.71
CA ILE A 64 -0.55 11.17 6.11
C ILE A 64 -0.54 11.34 7.62
N ASP A 65 -1.70 11.26 8.26
CA ASP A 65 -1.83 11.38 9.72
C ASP A 65 -1.12 10.20 10.41
N ALA A 66 -1.20 8.99 9.85
CA ALA A 66 -0.41 7.86 10.30
C ALA A 66 1.11 8.13 10.26
N CYS A 67 1.61 8.71 9.16
CA CYS A 67 3.03 9.08 9.05
C CYS A 67 3.42 10.17 10.07
N LYS A 68 2.56 11.16 10.29
CA LYS A 68 2.77 12.23 11.29
C LYS A 68 2.79 11.68 12.71
N ALA A 69 1.87 10.79 13.05
CA ALA A 69 1.85 10.12 14.35
C ALA A 69 3.14 9.34 14.61
N LEU A 70 3.64 8.61 13.60
CA LEU A 70 4.91 7.89 13.69
C LEU A 70 6.11 8.83 13.88
N ALA A 71 6.15 9.96 13.17
CA ALA A 71 7.23 10.95 13.34
C ALA A 71 7.17 11.61 14.73
N ALA A 72 5.98 11.96 15.22
CA ALA A 72 5.80 12.47 16.56
C ALA A 72 6.27 11.49 17.63
N ALA A 73 5.92 10.21 17.49
CA ALA A 73 6.30 9.16 18.43
C ALA A 73 7.83 8.86 18.45
N THR A 74 8.49 8.94 17.29
CA THR A 74 9.90 8.54 17.14
C THR A 74 10.89 9.70 17.22
N LEU A 75 10.48 10.91 16.82
CA LEU A 75 11.31 12.11 16.70
C LEU A 75 10.80 13.30 17.52
N GLY A 76 9.68 13.15 18.24
CA GLY A 76 9.05 14.22 19.02
C GLY A 76 8.43 15.36 18.19
N ASP A 77 8.28 15.18 16.86
CA ASP A 77 7.80 16.21 15.95
C ASP A 77 7.08 15.60 14.75
N ALA A 78 5.78 15.88 14.61
CA ALA A 78 4.93 15.36 13.56
C ALA A 78 5.30 15.87 12.16
N GLU A 79 6.01 16.98 12.04
CA GLU A 79 6.39 17.56 10.75
C GLU A 79 7.72 16.98 10.21
N LYS A 80 8.43 16.16 10.99
CA LYS A 80 9.67 15.50 10.56
C LYS A 80 9.38 14.29 9.65
N VAL A 81 8.57 14.48 8.63
CA VAL A 81 8.21 13.46 7.63
C VAL A 81 8.62 13.91 6.24
N LYS A 82 9.24 13.00 5.50
CA LYS A 82 9.39 13.09 4.04
C LYS A 82 8.38 12.16 3.40
N TYR A 83 7.45 12.71 2.63
CA TYR A 83 6.50 11.92 1.84
C TYR A 83 7.12 11.54 0.50
N VAL A 84 7.02 10.26 0.12
CA VAL A 84 7.45 9.73 -1.18
C VAL A 84 6.23 9.19 -1.90
N PRO A 85 5.68 9.93 -2.88
CA PRO A 85 4.55 9.47 -3.69
C PRO A 85 4.96 8.28 -4.56
N LEU A 86 4.22 7.18 -4.47
CA LEU A 86 4.54 5.92 -5.16
C LEU A 86 3.32 5.41 -5.93
N THR A 87 3.54 4.88 -7.13
CA THR A 87 2.52 4.10 -7.84
C THR A 87 2.26 2.77 -7.13
N ALA A 88 1.17 2.09 -7.49
CA ALA A 88 0.87 0.78 -6.90
C ALA A 88 1.94 -0.28 -7.21
N GLN A 89 2.65 -0.16 -8.33
CA GLN A 89 3.73 -1.06 -8.71
C GLN A 89 5.03 -0.76 -7.96
N GLN A 90 5.37 0.51 -7.75
CA GLN A 90 6.64 0.93 -7.13
C GLN A 90 6.68 0.69 -5.61
N ARG A 91 5.53 0.76 -4.93
CA ARG A 91 5.45 0.82 -3.46
C ARG A 91 6.18 -0.29 -2.72
N PHE A 92 6.08 -1.53 -3.21
CA PHE A 92 6.70 -2.67 -2.52
C PHE A 92 8.20 -2.70 -2.71
N THR A 93 8.70 -2.40 -3.91
CA THR A 93 10.13 -2.32 -4.17
C THR A 93 10.79 -1.20 -3.37
N ALA A 94 10.14 -0.02 -3.28
CA ALA A 94 10.62 1.09 -2.47
C ALA A 94 10.73 0.73 -0.97
N LEU A 95 9.77 -0.04 -0.43
CA LEU A 95 9.84 -0.51 0.95
C LEU A 95 10.92 -1.58 1.13
N GLN A 96 11.02 -2.54 0.21
CA GLN A 96 12.01 -3.62 0.25
C GLN A 96 13.45 -3.10 0.18
N SER A 97 13.71 -2.11 -0.69
CA SER A 97 15.04 -1.50 -0.86
C SER A 97 15.47 -0.59 0.29
N GLY A 98 14.53 -0.19 1.17
CA GLY A 98 14.80 0.78 2.23
C GLY A 98 14.76 2.23 1.77
N GLU A 99 14.25 2.52 0.57
CA GLU A 99 13.97 3.88 0.10
C GLU A 99 12.97 4.59 1.00
N ILE A 100 12.01 3.83 1.57
CA ILE A 100 11.06 4.30 2.56
C ILE A 100 11.14 3.45 3.84
N ASP A 101 10.82 4.03 4.97
CA ASP A 101 10.82 3.36 6.28
C ASP A 101 9.51 2.62 6.53
N VAL A 102 8.41 3.19 6.09
CA VAL A 102 7.04 2.67 6.21
C VAL A 102 6.25 2.98 4.95
N LEU A 103 5.39 2.04 4.56
CA LEU A 103 4.44 2.22 3.48
C LEU A 103 3.05 2.47 4.07
N ALA A 104 2.59 3.72 4.05
CA ALA A 104 1.22 4.13 4.38
C ALA A 104 0.53 4.61 3.08
N ARG A 105 -0.06 3.65 2.35
CA ARG A 105 -0.59 3.88 1.01
C ARG A 105 -1.79 2.97 0.71
N ASN A 106 -2.87 3.13 1.48
CA ASN A 106 -4.11 2.35 1.26
C ASN A 106 -3.82 0.94 0.72
N THR A 107 -2.96 0.19 1.45
CA THR A 107 -2.44 -1.09 0.97
C THR A 107 -3.20 -2.25 1.60
N THR A 108 -3.84 -3.07 0.76
CA THR A 108 -4.59 -4.25 1.20
C THR A 108 -3.68 -5.35 1.72
N PHE A 109 -4.03 -5.92 2.86
CA PHE A 109 -3.41 -7.11 3.42
C PHE A 109 -3.86 -8.35 2.64
N THR A 110 -2.91 -9.07 2.06
CA THR A 110 -3.16 -10.33 1.36
C THR A 110 -2.10 -11.35 1.70
N LEU A 111 -2.47 -12.65 1.66
CA LEU A 111 -1.52 -13.74 1.88
C LEU A 111 -0.28 -13.63 0.97
N THR A 112 -0.49 -13.34 -0.31
CA THR A 112 0.62 -13.20 -1.28
C THR A 112 1.58 -12.08 -0.88
N ARG A 113 1.06 -10.91 -0.49
CA ARG A 113 1.90 -9.78 -0.08
C ARG A 113 2.65 -10.07 1.20
N ASP A 114 2.00 -10.69 2.17
CA ASP A 114 2.63 -11.06 3.44
C ASP A 114 3.63 -12.21 3.28
N ALA A 115 3.27 -13.29 2.59
CA ALA A 115 4.11 -14.47 2.50
C ALA A 115 5.29 -14.32 1.53
N SER A 116 5.14 -13.57 0.42
CA SER A 116 6.08 -13.62 -0.70
C SER A 116 6.99 -12.41 -0.86
N LEU A 117 6.64 -11.26 -0.26
CA LEU A 117 7.38 -10.01 -0.49
C LEU A 117 8.42 -9.66 0.58
N GLY A 118 8.56 -10.45 1.65
CA GLY A 118 9.43 -10.09 2.77
C GLY A 118 8.97 -8.82 3.51
N LEU A 119 7.69 -8.50 3.40
CA LEU A 119 7.04 -7.38 4.04
C LEU A 119 5.99 -7.90 5.03
N THR A 120 5.57 -7.06 5.97
CA THR A 120 4.49 -7.42 6.87
C THR A 120 3.57 -6.23 7.11
N MET A 121 2.26 -6.50 7.20
CA MET A 121 1.28 -5.50 7.61
C MET A 121 1.27 -5.40 9.12
N THR A 122 1.25 -4.17 9.64
CA THR A 122 1.31 -3.94 11.09
C THR A 122 -0.06 -4.00 11.76
N VAL A 123 -1.06 -3.42 11.12
CA VAL A 123 -2.43 -3.33 11.61
C VAL A 123 -3.37 -3.00 10.45
N VAL A 124 -4.64 -3.37 10.57
CA VAL A 124 -5.69 -2.87 9.68
C VAL A 124 -6.24 -1.59 10.29
N ASN A 125 -6.07 -0.46 9.60
CA ASN A 125 -6.57 0.85 10.03
C ASN A 125 -7.79 1.32 9.22
N PHE A 126 -8.14 0.61 8.14
CA PHE A 126 -9.34 0.87 7.35
C PHE A 126 -9.85 -0.41 6.69
N TYR A 127 -11.16 -0.68 6.80
CA TYR A 127 -11.81 -1.79 6.09
C TYR A 127 -12.57 -1.26 4.89
N ASP A 128 -12.21 -1.74 3.71
CA ASP A 128 -12.80 -1.35 2.44
C ASP A 128 -13.27 -2.57 1.63
N GLY A 129 -13.74 -2.32 0.44
CA GLY A 129 -14.12 -3.33 -0.55
C GLY A 129 -14.11 -2.72 -1.94
N GLN A 130 -13.77 -3.53 -2.95
CA GLN A 130 -13.76 -3.09 -4.34
C GLN A 130 -15.17 -2.94 -4.89
N GLY A 131 -15.43 -1.80 -5.54
CA GLY A 131 -16.67 -1.51 -6.23
C GLY A 131 -16.45 -1.02 -7.67
N PHE A 132 -17.53 -0.51 -8.25
CA PHE A 132 -17.53 0.04 -9.62
C PHE A 132 -18.25 1.38 -9.65
N MET A 133 -17.70 2.35 -10.35
CA MET A 133 -18.34 3.61 -10.67
C MET A 133 -18.68 3.65 -12.18
N VAL A 134 -19.91 4.05 -12.51
CA VAL A 134 -20.41 4.16 -13.88
C VAL A 134 -21.11 5.49 -14.09
N PRO A 135 -21.16 6.03 -15.32
CA PRO A 135 -22.01 7.19 -15.63
C PRO A 135 -23.50 6.84 -15.49
N THR A 136 -24.28 7.73 -14.85
CA THR A 136 -25.74 7.53 -14.64
C THR A 136 -26.51 7.35 -15.95
N ARG A 137 -26.02 7.94 -17.05
CA ARG A 137 -26.60 7.77 -18.40
C ARG A 137 -26.62 6.31 -18.88
N THR A 138 -25.78 5.43 -18.31
CA THR A 138 -25.76 3.98 -18.64
C THR A 138 -26.97 3.25 -18.08
N LYS A 139 -27.65 3.82 -17.08
CA LYS A 139 -28.77 3.23 -16.34
C LYS A 139 -28.43 1.89 -15.68
N MET A 140 -27.16 1.53 -15.57
CA MET A 140 -26.70 0.33 -14.88
C MET A 140 -26.99 0.42 -13.38
N LYS A 141 -27.44 -0.70 -12.81
CA LYS A 141 -27.77 -0.82 -11.38
C LYS A 141 -27.00 -1.95 -10.69
N SER A 142 -26.25 -2.74 -11.45
CA SER A 142 -25.49 -3.89 -10.95
C SER A 142 -24.21 -4.08 -11.74
N ALA A 143 -23.16 -4.54 -11.07
CA ALA A 143 -21.89 -4.92 -11.66
C ALA A 143 -22.00 -6.07 -12.67
N MET A 144 -23.06 -6.89 -12.58
CA MET A 144 -23.37 -7.95 -13.54
C MET A 144 -23.70 -7.40 -14.94
N GLN A 145 -24.11 -6.13 -15.05
CA GLN A 145 -24.39 -5.47 -16.32
C GLN A 145 -23.12 -4.98 -17.05
N LEU A 146 -21.93 -5.16 -16.44
CA LEU A 146 -20.64 -4.86 -17.06
C LEU A 146 -20.19 -5.92 -18.08
N LYS A 147 -21.04 -6.88 -18.44
CA LYS A 147 -20.75 -7.94 -19.43
C LYS A 147 -20.27 -7.33 -20.75
N GLY A 148 -19.06 -7.71 -21.18
CA GLY A 148 -18.43 -7.24 -22.42
C GLY A 148 -17.94 -5.79 -22.40
N GLN A 149 -18.12 -5.07 -21.31
CA GLN A 149 -17.78 -3.65 -21.19
C GLN A 149 -16.31 -3.41 -20.88
N THR A 150 -15.85 -2.20 -21.18
CA THR A 150 -14.51 -1.72 -20.80
C THR A 150 -14.52 -1.17 -19.39
N VAL A 151 -13.53 -1.56 -18.57
CA VAL A 151 -13.38 -1.10 -17.19
C VAL A 151 -11.96 -0.59 -16.97
N CYS A 152 -11.82 0.68 -16.61
CA CYS A 152 -10.54 1.28 -16.24
C CYS A 152 -10.10 0.80 -14.86
N VAL A 153 -8.83 0.41 -14.72
CA VAL A 153 -8.25 -0.10 -13.47
C VAL A 153 -6.77 0.24 -13.38
N GLN A 154 -6.25 0.39 -12.16
CA GLN A 154 -4.82 0.63 -11.93
C GLN A 154 -4.06 -0.70 -11.84
N SER A 155 -2.91 -0.81 -12.52
CA SER A 155 -2.01 -1.97 -12.46
C SER A 155 -1.35 -2.14 -11.09
N GLY A 156 -0.96 -3.38 -10.76
CA GLY A 156 -0.25 -3.72 -9.52
C GLY A 156 -1.13 -3.64 -8.26
N THR A 157 -2.44 -3.69 -8.43
CA THR A 157 -3.44 -3.61 -7.36
C THR A 157 -4.15 -4.96 -7.14
N THR A 158 -4.76 -5.13 -5.97
CA THR A 158 -5.75 -6.19 -5.72
C THR A 158 -6.94 -6.02 -6.65
N THR A 159 -7.33 -4.78 -6.95
CA THR A 159 -8.49 -4.46 -7.79
C THR A 159 -8.32 -4.92 -9.24
N GLU A 160 -7.11 -4.89 -9.80
CA GLU A 160 -6.83 -5.46 -11.13
C GLU A 160 -7.05 -6.99 -11.13
N LYS A 161 -6.52 -7.68 -10.11
CA LYS A 161 -6.69 -9.12 -9.96
C LYS A 161 -8.16 -9.49 -9.73
N ASN A 162 -8.81 -8.85 -8.79
CA ASN A 162 -10.21 -9.12 -8.42
C ASN A 162 -11.17 -8.86 -9.60
N LEU A 163 -10.91 -7.81 -10.41
CA LEU A 163 -11.68 -7.56 -11.65
C LEU A 163 -11.63 -8.74 -12.59
N THR A 164 -10.43 -9.31 -12.77
CA THR A 164 -10.23 -10.48 -13.63
C THR A 164 -10.95 -11.71 -13.08
N ASP A 165 -10.82 -11.95 -11.78
CA ASP A 165 -11.44 -13.10 -11.10
C ASP A 165 -12.97 -12.97 -11.12
N PHE A 166 -13.51 -11.78 -10.81
CA PHE A 166 -14.95 -11.51 -10.86
C PHE A 166 -15.52 -11.71 -12.27
N SER A 167 -14.81 -11.20 -13.29
CA SER A 167 -15.22 -11.35 -14.69
C SER A 167 -15.29 -12.81 -15.12
N LYS A 168 -14.29 -13.63 -14.72
CA LYS A 168 -14.25 -15.07 -15.02
C LYS A 168 -15.34 -15.83 -14.27
N ALA A 169 -15.46 -15.63 -12.96
CA ALA A 169 -16.40 -16.35 -12.11
C ALA A 169 -17.86 -16.15 -12.55
N ASN A 170 -18.17 -14.99 -13.13
CA ASN A 170 -19.52 -14.64 -13.56
C ASN A 170 -19.70 -14.66 -15.09
N ASN A 171 -18.74 -15.14 -15.87
CA ASN A 171 -18.78 -15.20 -17.35
C ASN A 171 -19.11 -13.84 -18.00
N LEU A 172 -18.52 -12.76 -17.49
CA LEU A 172 -18.84 -11.39 -17.92
C LEU A 172 -18.01 -10.91 -19.10
N ASN A 173 -16.85 -11.51 -19.38
CA ASN A 173 -15.95 -11.06 -20.46
C ASN A 173 -15.65 -9.55 -20.39
N ILE A 174 -15.47 -9.01 -19.18
CA ILE A 174 -15.08 -7.62 -18.97
C ILE A 174 -13.73 -7.38 -19.63
N LYS A 175 -13.56 -6.22 -20.26
CA LYS A 175 -12.33 -5.80 -20.94
C LYS A 175 -11.58 -4.81 -20.04
N PRO A 176 -10.56 -5.22 -19.27
CA PRO A 176 -9.77 -4.29 -18.46
C PRO A 176 -9.00 -3.32 -19.36
N VAL A 177 -9.02 -2.04 -19.02
CA VAL A 177 -8.14 -1.01 -19.58
C VAL A 177 -7.23 -0.57 -18.44
N VAL A 178 -5.97 -1.01 -18.50
CA VAL A 178 -5.02 -0.94 -17.39
C VAL A 178 -4.15 0.30 -17.51
N PHE A 179 -3.97 1.00 -16.40
CA PHE A 179 -3.14 2.21 -16.28
C PHE A 179 -2.17 2.07 -15.09
N GLU A 180 -0.96 2.59 -15.24
CA GLU A 180 0.00 2.58 -14.15
C GLU A 180 -0.35 3.63 -13.08
N LYS A 181 -0.78 4.82 -13.50
CA LYS A 181 -1.13 5.94 -12.63
C LYS A 181 -2.64 6.03 -12.43
N VAL A 182 -3.05 6.32 -11.19
CA VAL A 182 -4.47 6.51 -10.83
C VAL A 182 -5.10 7.65 -11.62
N GLU A 183 -4.39 8.76 -11.78
CA GLU A 183 -4.84 9.96 -12.48
C GLU A 183 -5.10 9.68 -13.98
N ALA A 184 -4.31 8.79 -14.59
CA ALA A 184 -4.52 8.36 -15.98
C ALA A 184 -5.78 7.48 -16.11
N ALA A 185 -6.03 6.61 -15.13
CA ALA A 185 -7.23 5.76 -15.11
C ALA A 185 -8.52 6.58 -14.93
N THR A 186 -8.52 7.53 -13.99
CA THR A 186 -9.69 8.40 -13.72
C THR A 186 -9.95 9.35 -14.88
N SER A 187 -8.90 9.98 -15.44
CA SER A 187 -9.02 10.82 -16.64
C SER A 187 -9.58 10.06 -17.84
N ALA A 188 -9.13 8.82 -18.07
CA ALA A 188 -9.64 7.98 -19.14
C ALA A 188 -11.12 7.61 -18.94
N TYR A 189 -11.53 7.33 -17.71
CA TYR A 189 -12.93 7.08 -17.36
C TYR A 189 -13.80 8.32 -17.59
N PHE A 190 -13.42 9.50 -17.10
CA PHE A 190 -14.17 10.73 -17.29
C PHE A 190 -14.22 11.18 -18.76
N ALA A 191 -13.19 10.87 -19.54
CA ALA A 191 -13.17 11.05 -21.01
C ALA A 191 -14.04 10.03 -21.77
N GLY A 192 -14.65 9.05 -21.08
CA GLY A 192 -15.52 8.04 -21.70
C GLY A 192 -14.77 6.90 -22.40
N ARG A 193 -13.46 6.75 -22.20
CA ARG A 193 -12.67 5.63 -22.77
C ARG A 193 -13.07 4.29 -22.15
N CYS A 194 -13.53 4.30 -20.89
CA CYS A 194 -14.07 3.14 -20.19
C CYS A 194 -15.50 3.41 -19.76
N ILE A 195 -16.35 2.38 -19.79
CA ILE A 195 -17.73 2.46 -19.28
C ILE A 195 -17.77 2.50 -17.76
N ALA A 196 -16.81 1.87 -17.11
CA ALA A 196 -16.70 1.90 -15.65
C ALA A 196 -15.26 2.16 -15.21
N TYR A 197 -15.13 2.65 -13.99
CA TYR A 197 -13.88 2.71 -13.23
C TYR A 197 -14.02 1.83 -11.98
N THR A 198 -12.99 1.06 -11.65
CA THR A 198 -12.98 0.18 -10.48
C THR A 198 -11.77 0.45 -9.59
N THR A 199 -12.03 0.58 -8.32
CA THR A 199 -11.08 0.62 -7.19
C THR A 199 -11.86 0.37 -5.91
N ASP A 200 -11.23 0.55 -4.75
CA ASP A 200 -11.90 0.48 -3.46
C ASP A 200 -13.04 1.51 -3.37
N ALA A 201 -14.12 1.20 -2.67
CA ALA A 201 -15.33 2.03 -2.61
C ALA A 201 -15.05 3.42 -2.02
N SER A 202 -14.15 3.53 -1.03
CA SER A 202 -13.69 4.82 -0.52
C SER A 202 -12.98 5.64 -1.60
N GLY A 203 -12.13 5.00 -2.41
CA GLY A 203 -11.45 5.60 -3.55
C GLY A 203 -12.44 6.05 -4.63
N LEU A 204 -13.46 5.24 -4.95
CA LEU A 204 -14.53 5.65 -5.88
C LEU A 204 -15.26 6.90 -5.36
N SER A 205 -15.57 6.94 -4.07
CA SER A 205 -16.24 8.08 -3.44
C SER A 205 -15.38 9.34 -3.48
N SER A 206 -14.08 9.19 -3.22
CA SER A 206 -13.09 10.28 -3.33
C SER A 206 -13.02 10.84 -4.74
N VAL A 207 -12.80 9.99 -5.75
CA VAL A 207 -12.71 10.37 -7.16
C VAL A 207 -14.00 11.04 -7.63
N ARG A 208 -15.18 10.46 -7.30
CA ARG A 208 -16.47 11.04 -7.64
C ARG A 208 -16.65 12.45 -7.05
N SER A 209 -16.26 12.65 -5.79
CA SER A 209 -16.48 13.92 -5.10
C SER A 209 -15.48 15.01 -5.49
N LYS A 210 -14.26 14.65 -5.90
CA LYS A 210 -13.16 15.59 -6.12
C LYS A 210 -12.82 15.82 -7.59
N GLU A 211 -13.02 14.81 -8.45
CA GLU A 211 -12.59 14.85 -9.84
C GLU A 211 -13.76 14.96 -10.84
N ALA A 212 -14.96 14.47 -10.47
CA ALA A 212 -16.13 14.61 -11.34
C ALA A 212 -16.58 16.07 -11.44
N LYS A 213 -16.87 16.55 -12.67
CA LYS A 213 -17.46 17.87 -12.90
C LYS A 213 -18.83 18.00 -12.22
N ASP A 214 -19.66 16.98 -12.34
CA ASP A 214 -20.89 16.81 -11.57
C ASP A 214 -20.91 15.40 -10.95
N PRO A 215 -20.74 15.26 -9.62
CA PRO A 215 -20.81 13.98 -8.95
C PRO A 215 -22.13 13.21 -9.15
N LYS A 216 -23.24 13.89 -9.48
CA LYS A 216 -24.55 13.28 -9.71
C LYS A 216 -24.62 12.52 -11.04
N GLU A 217 -23.73 12.82 -11.98
CA GLU A 217 -23.63 12.10 -13.25
C GLU A 217 -22.91 10.75 -13.11
N HIS A 218 -22.44 10.39 -11.92
CA HIS A 218 -21.71 9.15 -11.65
C HIS A 218 -22.34 8.36 -10.51
N LEU A 219 -22.62 7.09 -10.73
CA LEU A 219 -23.18 6.17 -9.76
C LEU A 219 -22.11 5.16 -9.33
N ILE A 220 -21.93 4.99 -8.04
CA ILE A 220 -21.18 3.85 -7.47
C ILE A 220 -22.21 2.71 -7.34
N LEU A 221 -21.93 1.58 -8.00
CA LEU A 221 -22.80 0.41 -7.94
C LEU A 221 -22.81 -0.20 -6.55
N PRO A 222 -23.89 -0.86 -6.13
CA PRO A 222 -24.06 -1.31 -4.74
C PRO A 222 -23.19 -2.52 -4.36
N GLU A 223 -22.71 -3.29 -5.35
CA GLU A 223 -21.94 -4.50 -5.07
C GLU A 223 -20.50 -4.16 -4.70
N LEU A 224 -20.01 -4.82 -3.63
CA LEU A 224 -18.60 -4.95 -3.31
C LEU A 224 -18.15 -6.36 -3.67
N ILE A 225 -17.16 -6.47 -4.55
CA ILE A 225 -16.68 -7.75 -5.08
C ILE A 225 -15.48 -8.33 -4.32
N SER A 226 -14.97 -7.59 -3.32
CA SER A 226 -13.89 -8.04 -2.44
C SER A 226 -14.01 -7.46 -1.05
N LYS A 227 -13.11 -7.92 -0.16
CA LYS A 227 -12.82 -7.30 1.13
C LYS A 227 -11.39 -6.81 1.09
N GLU A 228 -11.18 -5.54 1.38
CA GLU A 228 -9.90 -4.86 1.32
C GLU A 228 -9.53 -4.33 2.71
N PRO A 229 -8.91 -5.15 3.59
CA PRO A 229 -8.35 -4.66 4.85
C PRO A 229 -7.08 -3.87 4.55
N LEU A 230 -7.10 -2.55 4.77
CA LEU A 230 -6.02 -1.63 4.45
C LEU A 230 -5.20 -1.30 5.70
N GLY A 231 -3.90 -1.07 5.50
CA GLY A 231 -3.03 -0.63 6.58
C GLY A 231 -1.58 -0.43 6.19
N PRO A 232 -0.77 0.11 7.14
CA PRO A 232 0.65 0.32 6.93
C PRO A 232 1.42 -0.99 6.85
N MET A 233 2.46 -1.00 6.02
CA MET A 233 3.40 -2.12 5.89
C MET A 233 4.84 -1.69 6.22
N VAL A 234 5.60 -2.62 6.78
CA VAL A 234 7.03 -2.49 7.09
C VAL A 234 7.81 -3.67 6.51
N ARG A 235 9.13 -3.57 6.47
CA ARG A 235 10.01 -4.71 6.15
C ARG A 235 9.91 -5.77 7.23
N ARG A 236 9.92 -7.03 6.83
CA ARG A 236 9.96 -8.16 7.76
C ARG A 236 11.35 -8.27 8.41
N GLY A 237 11.38 -8.74 9.65
CA GLY A 237 12.62 -8.97 10.41
C GLY A 237 13.12 -7.73 11.17
N ASP A 238 12.31 -6.68 11.26
CA ASP A 238 12.51 -5.53 12.15
C ASP A 238 11.33 -5.48 13.13
N ASP A 239 11.36 -6.34 14.15
CA ASP A 239 10.25 -6.53 15.09
C ASP A 239 10.04 -5.30 15.98
N GLU A 240 11.10 -4.54 16.26
CA GLU A 240 10.99 -3.28 17.00
C GLU A 240 10.21 -2.26 16.18
N TRP A 241 10.59 -2.05 14.92
CA TRP A 241 9.90 -1.11 14.04
C TRP A 241 8.44 -1.54 13.77
N PHE A 242 8.23 -2.83 13.55
CA PHE A 242 6.87 -3.39 13.44
C PHE A 242 6.03 -3.06 14.67
N SER A 243 6.55 -3.26 15.87
CA SER A 243 5.85 -3.01 17.12
C SER A 243 5.56 -1.52 17.31
N ILE A 244 6.51 -0.63 17.01
CA ILE A 244 6.32 0.82 17.08
C ILE A 244 5.19 1.24 16.14
N VAL A 245 5.25 0.86 14.86
CA VAL A 245 4.21 1.22 13.88
C VAL A 245 2.85 0.71 14.34
N LYS A 246 2.77 -0.56 14.76
CA LYS A 246 1.54 -1.17 15.25
C LYS A 246 0.94 -0.40 16.43
N TRP A 247 1.72 -0.11 17.47
CA TRP A 247 1.22 0.53 18.67
C TRP A 247 0.88 2.00 18.50
N VAL A 248 1.61 2.72 17.64
CA VAL A 248 1.24 4.10 17.26
C VAL A 248 -0.10 4.14 16.52
N MET A 249 -0.45 3.11 15.76
CA MET A 249 -1.76 3.04 15.08
C MET A 249 -2.91 2.68 16.04
N TYR A 250 -2.63 2.11 17.21
CA TYR A 250 -3.64 1.78 18.22
C TYR A 250 -3.86 2.91 19.26
N GLY A 251 -2.94 3.84 19.40
CA GLY A 251 -3.00 5.01 20.31
C GLY A 251 -3.62 6.22 19.67
#